data_ef5a6602a407915b72ac26b59a1b7771
#
_entry.id   ef5a6602a407915b72ac26b59a1b7771
#
_cell.length_a   1.000
_cell.length_b   1.000
_cell.length_c   1.000
_cell.angle_alpha   90.00
_cell.angle_beta   90.00
_cell.angle_gamma   90.00
#
_symmetry.space_group_name_H-M   'P 1'
#
loop_
_entity.id
_entity.type
_entity.pdbx_description
1 polymer ?
#
loop_
_entity_poly.entity_id
_entity_poly.type
_entity_poly.pdbx_seq_one_letter_code
_entity_poly.pdbx_strand_id
1 'polypeptide(L)' 'MKATETTGVKKTFLDIPNAAQLAGFSVRHFRRIIEDERIRIVQIGRKFFILGADFERWQAEKRAKIS' A
#
# COMPACT_ATOMS: atom_id res chain seq x y z
N MET A 1 -5.25 5.01 -24.42
CA MET A 1 -4.20 5.10 -23.56
C MET A 1 -4.54 5.50 -22.12
N LYS A 2 -5.56 6.26 -21.96
CA LYS A 2 -5.86 6.67 -20.62
C LYS A 2 -6.30 5.53 -19.75
N ALA A 3 -7.10 4.66 -20.28
CA ALA A 3 -7.51 3.51 -19.50
C ALA A 3 -6.31 2.72 -19.06
N THR A 4 -5.31 2.72 -19.90
CA THR A 4 -4.08 2.05 -19.57
C THR A 4 -3.46 2.66 -18.33
N GLU A 5 -3.57 3.94 -18.21
CA GLU A 5 -3.02 4.62 -17.07
C GLU A 5 -3.70 4.19 -15.79
N THR A 6 -5.01 4.02 -15.86
CA THR A 6 -5.74 3.57 -14.69
C THR A 6 -5.23 2.21 -14.25
N THR A 7 -5.03 1.34 -15.20
CA THR A 7 -4.49 0.04 -14.89
C THR A 7 -3.11 0.17 -14.30
N GLY A 8 -2.33 1.10 -14.84
CA GLY A 8 -0.99 1.31 -14.35
C GLY A 8 -0.96 1.72 -12.89
N VAL A 9 -1.96 2.47 -12.46
CA VAL A 9 -2.00 2.92 -11.08
C VAL A 9 -1.94 1.74 -10.12
N LYS A 10 -2.66 0.69 -10.41
CA LYS A 10 -2.66 -0.47 -9.53
C LYS A 10 -1.34 -1.20 -9.53
N LYS A 11 -0.55 -1.02 -10.57
CA LYS A 11 0.76 -1.64 -10.65
C LYS A 11 1.86 -0.72 -10.15
N THR A 12 1.49 0.47 -9.74
CA THR A 12 2.45 1.43 -9.25
C THR A 12 2.89 1.08 -7.86
N PHE A 13 4.13 1.37 -7.56
CA PHE A 13 4.64 1.21 -6.21
C PHE A 13 4.35 2.47 -5.43
N LEU A 14 3.94 2.29 -4.18
CA LEU A 14 3.74 3.40 -3.26
C LEU A 14 4.83 3.34 -2.20
N ASP A 15 5.51 4.44 -1.96
CA ASP A 15 6.47 4.39 -0.87
C ASP A 15 5.70 4.33 0.46
N ILE A 16 6.40 3.89 1.48
CA ILE A 16 5.74 3.64 2.76
C ILE A 16 5.09 4.89 3.35
N PRO A 17 5.77 6.05 3.37
CA PRO A 17 5.12 7.25 3.90
C PRO A 17 3.85 7.62 3.13
N ASN A 18 3.87 7.48 1.82
CA ASN A 18 2.71 7.80 1.00
C ASN A 18 1.57 6.84 1.28
N ALA A 19 1.88 5.55 1.36
CA ALA A 19 0.86 4.56 1.66
C ALA A 19 0.25 4.78 3.05
N ALA A 20 1.08 5.13 4.01
CA ALA A 20 0.60 5.40 5.36
C ALA A 20 -0.37 6.57 5.35
N GLN A 21 -0.04 7.62 4.63
CA GLN A 21 -0.90 8.78 4.55
C GLN A 21 -2.24 8.44 3.90
N LEU A 22 -2.20 7.67 2.85
CA LEU A 22 -3.43 7.26 2.18
C LEU A 22 -4.30 6.41 3.08
N ALA A 23 -3.69 5.62 3.94
CA ALA A 23 -4.42 4.77 4.86
C ALA A 23 -4.86 5.50 6.12
N GLY A 24 -4.36 6.70 6.34
CA GLY A 24 -4.73 7.48 7.51
C GLY A 24 -3.92 7.15 8.75
N PHE A 25 -2.72 6.64 8.59
CA PHE A 25 -1.88 6.26 9.72
C PHE A 25 -0.57 7.02 9.68
N SER A 26 0.09 7.11 10.84
CA SER A 26 1.45 7.59 10.87
C SER A 26 2.35 6.53 10.23
N VAL A 27 3.53 6.97 9.80
CA VAL A 27 4.47 6.05 9.19
C VAL A 27 4.86 4.95 10.17
N ARG A 28 5.10 5.32 11.41
CA ARG A 28 5.49 4.36 12.44
C ARG A 28 4.40 3.31 12.64
N HIS A 29 3.17 3.74 12.72
CA HIS A 29 2.06 2.84 12.94
C HIS A 29 1.88 1.92 11.73
N PHE A 30 1.98 2.50 10.55
CA PHE A 30 1.79 1.71 9.35
C PHE A 30 2.88 0.66 9.18
N ARG A 31 4.11 0.99 9.56
CA ARG A 31 5.18 0.00 9.50
C ARG A 31 4.89 -1.19 10.40
N ARG A 32 4.32 -0.92 11.56
CA ARG A 32 3.94 -2.00 12.45
C ARG A 32 2.85 -2.87 11.82
N ILE A 33 1.89 -2.24 11.15
CA ILE A 33 0.84 -2.97 10.48
C ILE A 33 1.44 -3.87 9.39
N ILE A 34 2.39 -3.34 8.64
CA ILE A 34 3.03 -4.13 7.60
C ILE A 34 3.66 -5.39 8.19
N GLU A 35 4.33 -5.26 9.32
CA GLU A 35 4.96 -6.41 9.95
C GLU A 35 3.93 -7.37 10.53
N ASP A 36 2.94 -6.83 11.21
CA ASP A 36 1.95 -7.67 11.87
C ASP A 36 1.11 -8.45 10.88
N GLU A 37 0.76 -7.83 9.77
CA GLU A 37 -0.11 -8.45 8.80
C GLU A 37 0.66 -9.00 7.62
N ARG A 38 1.97 -8.91 7.66
CA ARG A 38 2.83 -9.49 6.63
C ARG A 38 2.49 -9.00 5.25
N ILE A 39 2.28 -7.70 5.13
CA ILE A 39 2.05 -7.10 3.84
C ILE A 39 3.35 -7.12 3.07
N ARG A 40 3.26 -7.53 1.81
CA ARG A 40 4.46 -7.62 0.98
C ARG A 40 5.00 -6.24 0.67
N ILE A 41 6.29 -6.06 0.85
CA ILE A 41 6.95 -4.82 0.47
C ILE A 41 8.12 -5.15 -0.44
N VAL A 42 8.52 -4.15 -1.21
CA VAL A 42 9.61 -4.29 -2.16
C VAL A 42 10.63 -3.22 -1.86
N GLN A 43 11.90 -3.61 -1.86
CA GLN A 43 12.99 -2.66 -1.66
C GLN A 43 13.57 -2.30 -3.01
N ILE A 44 13.61 -1.02 -3.31
CA ILE A 44 14.21 -0.51 -4.53
C ILE A 44 15.23 0.53 -4.11
N GLY A 45 16.49 0.23 -4.32
CA GLY A 45 17.54 1.10 -3.83
C GLY A 45 17.52 1.12 -2.31
N ARG A 46 17.38 2.31 -1.76
CA ARG A 46 17.35 2.47 -0.30
C ARG A 46 15.94 2.69 0.24
N LYS A 47 14.96 2.56 -0.60
CA LYS A 47 13.60 2.85 -0.20
C LYS A 47 12.76 1.60 -0.26
N PHE A 48 11.73 1.59 0.55
CA PHE A 48 10.79 0.48 0.59
C PHE A 48 9.45 0.95 0.02
N PHE A 49 8.84 0.07 -0.73
CA PHE A 49 7.59 0.36 -1.42
C PHE A 49 6.62 -0.78 -1.20
N ILE A 50 5.34 -0.46 -1.34
CA ILE A 50 4.29 -1.46 -1.34
C ILE A 50 3.63 -1.41 -2.70
N LEU A 51 3.33 -2.57 -3.26
CA LEU A 51 2.67 -2.61 -4.55
C LEU A 51 1.25 -2.11 -4.40
N GLY A 52 0.84 -1.23 -5.32
CA GLY A 52 -0.49 -0.63 -5.24
C GLY A 52 -1.61 -1.65 -5.16
N ALA A 53 -1.49 -2.73 -5.92
CA ALA A 53 -2.52 -3.77 -5.90
C ALA A 53 -2.62 -4.43 -4.53
N ASP A 54 -1.49 -4.66 -3.88
CA ASP A 54 -1.48 -5.25 -2.55
C ASP A 54 -2.07 -4.30 -1.53
N PHE A 55 -1.77 -3.03 -1.67
CA PHE A 55 -2.29 -2.01 -0.77
C PHE A 55 -3.82 -1.93 -0.88
N GLU A 56 -4.32 -1.94 -2.10
CA GLU A 56 -5.76 -1.87 -2.30
C GLU A 56 -6.46 -3.10 -1.75
N ARG A 57 -5.86 -4.25 -1.92
CA ARG A 57 -6.44 -5.47 -1.38
C ARG A 57 -6.51 -5.41 0.14
N TRP A 58 -5.44 -4.94 0.75
CA TRP A 58 -5.39 -4.81 2.19
C TRP A 58 -6.47 -3.85 2.68
N GLN A 59 -6.62 -2.71 2.00
CA GLN A 59 -7.63 -1.75 2.38
C GLN A 59 -9.03 -2.32 2.25
N ALA A 60 -9.28 -3.06 1.19
CA ALA A 60 -10.59 -3.66 0.97
C ALA A 60 -10.92 -4.64 2.08
N GLU A 61 -9.93 -5.41 2.50
CA GLU A 61 -10.15 -6.36 3.59
C GLU A 61 -10.47 -5.65 4.89
N LYS A 62 -9.80 -4.54 5.15
CA LYS A 62 -10.07 -3.80 6.36
C LYS A 62 -11.46 -3.19 6.36
N ARG A 63 -11.87 -2.68 5.21
CA ARG A 63 -13.23 -2.13 5.10
C ARG A 63 -14.27 -3.20 5.33
N ALA A 64 -14.05 -4.37 4.78
CA ALA A 64 -15.00 -5.45 4.94
C ALA A 64 -15.15 -5.84 6.39
N LYS A 65 -14.05 -5.81 7.13
CA LYS A 65 -14.11 -6.18 8.54
C LYS A 65 -14.83 -5.14 9.37
N ILE A 66 -14.70 -3.88 8.99
CA ILE A 66 -15.33 -2.82 9.74
C ILE A 66 -16.82 -2.78 9.50
N SER A 67 -17.23 -2.97 8.28
CA SER A 67 -18.65 -2.96 7.97
C SER A 67 -19.24 -4.34 8.19
#